data_a73c71ef3f351516b07f07dad51820a5
#
_entry.id   a73c71ef3f351516b07f07dad51820a5
#
_cell.length_a   1.000
_cell.length_b   1.000
_cell.length_c   1.000
_cell.angle_alpha   90.00
_cell.angle_beta   90.00
_cell.angle_gamma   90.00
#
_symmetry.space_group_name_H-M   'P 1'
#
loop_
_entity.id
_entity.type
_entity.pdbx_description
1 polymer ?
#
loop_
_entity_poly.entity_id
_entity_poly.type
_entity_poly.pdbx_seq_one_letter_code
_entity_poly.pdbx_strand_id
1 'polypeptide(L)'
;QIVCPKHYVPPVSKKKSVNTHINVTWCFICSEAGKLVLCDQCPASFHIECLKLDKPPGDKYYCDNCETGRMPLYGEVIWAKLGVYRWWPARVLHPSEVPANIENLPHDVGEFPIQFCGSNEYIWMNRGRCFLYEEGDSEKIPGLKSGSGLEGAYKRGLSEAAEFHQKFMAEKSERETAMAAKAHLCSTAKPPSFTKIKSNRPFAD
;
A
#
# COMPACT_ATOMS: atom_id res chain seq x y z
N GLN A 1 -12.81 -3.60 -13.54
CA GLN A 1 -13.88 -2.72 -14.08
C GLN A 1 -13.58 -1.29 -13.65
N ILE A 2 -13.39 -0.38 -14.61
CA ILE A 2 -13.32 1.05 -14.34
C ILE A 2 -14.76 1.52 -14.18
N VAL A 3 -15.17 1.78 -12.95
CA VAL A 3 -16.52 2.27 -12.67
C VAL A 3 -16.52 3.79 -12.79
N CYS A 4 -17.37 4.31 -13.67
CA CYS A 4 -17.54 5.76 -13.83
C CYS A 4 -18.11 6.36 -12.54
N PRO A 5 -17.45 7.38 -11.92
CA PRO A 5 -17.92 7.97 -10.67
C PRO A 5 -19.37 8.50 -10.69
N LYS A 6 -19.87 8.86 -11.88
CA LYS A 6 -21.26 9.34 -12.06
C LYS A 6 -22.32 8.22 -12.05
N HIS A 7 -21.93 6.99 -12.28
CA HIS A 7 -22.84 5.83 -12.36
C HIS A 7 -22.61 4.81 -11.25
N TYR A 8 -21.67 5.07 -10.36
CA TYR A 8 -21.46 4.21 -9.20
C TYR A 8 -22.49 4.54 -8.12
N VAL A 9 -23.42 3.63 -7.92
CA VAL A 9 -24.30 3.64 -6.74
C VAL A 9 -23.73 2.62 -5.76
N PRO A 10 -23.13 3.07 -4.64
CA PRO A 10 -22.60 2.13 -3.67
C PRO A 10 -23.72 1.23 -3.16
N PRO A 11 -23.50 -0.07 -3.03
CA PRO A 11 -24.51 -0.96 -2.45
C PRO A 11 -24.83 -0.50 -1.03
N VAL A 12 -26.10 -0.27 -0.75
CA VAL A 12 -26.57 0.09 0.60
C VAL A 12 -26.43 -1.14 1.49
N SER A 13 -25.22 -1.39 1.97
CA SER A 13 -24.99 -2.45 2.94
C SER A 13 -25.37 -1.93 4.33
N LYS A 14 -26.47 -2.41 4.89
CA LYS A 14 -26.81 -2.30 6.32
C LYS A 14 -25.87 -3.18 7.17
N LYS A 15 -24.61 -3.31 6.82
CA LYS A 15 -23.62 -3.94 7.68
C LYS A 15 -23.23 -2.92 8.73
N LYS A 16 -23.46 -3.24 10.01
CA LYS A 16 -22.82 -2.58 11.14
C LYS A 16 -21.34 -2.48 10.75
N SER A 17 -20.81 -1.26 10.70
CA SER A 17 -19.39 -1.04 10.46
C SER A 17 -18.61 -1.76 11.58
N VAL A 18 -18.16 -2.96 11.28
CA VAL A 18 -17.12 -3.57 12.08
C VAL A 18 -15.98 -2.56 11.97
N ASN A 19 -15.46 -2.12 13.11
CA ASN A 19 -14.37 -1.15 13.16
C ASN A 19 -13.20 -1.76 12.38
N THR A 20 -13.10 -1.42 11.09
CA THR A 20 -12.16 -2.03 10.13
C THR A 20 -10.76 -1.47 10.28
N HIS A 21 -10.59 -0.48 11.16
CA HIS A 21 -9.37 0.27 11.37
C HIS A 21 -8.69 -0.13 12.69
N ILE A 22 -7.38 -0.36 12.68
CA ILE A 22 -6.57 -0.76 13.84
C ILE A 22 -5.23 -0.05 13.75
N ASN A 23 -4.88 0.72 14.78
CA ASN A 23 -3.55 1.34 14.88
C ASN A 23 -2.56 0.43 15.64
N VAL A 24 -1.28 0.59 15.33
CA VAL A 24 -0.18 -0.03 16.07
C VAL A 24 0.08 0.72 17.37
N THR A 25 0.80 0.09 18.29
CA THR A 25 1.11 0.62 19.62
C THR A 25 2.51 1.22 19.75
N TRP A 26 3.18 1.46 18.61
CA TRP A 26 4.50 2.08 18.51
C TRP A 26 4.53 3.18 17.47
N CYS A 27 5.46 4.12 17.61
CA CYS A 27 5.68 5.20 16.67
C CYS A 27 6.38 4.70 15.40
N PHE A 28 5.88 5.02 14.23
CA PHE A 28 6.49 4.63 12.94
C PHE A 28 7.84 5.30 12.66
N ILE A 29 8.16 6.40 13.36
CA ILE A 29 9.43 7.12 13.17
C ILE A 29 10.53 6.57 14.07
N CYS A 30 10.29 6.45 15.38
CA CYS A 30 11.32 6.05 16.34
C CYS A 30 11.15 4.62 16.87
N SER A 31 10.09 3.92 16.50
CA SER A 31 9.75 2.55 16.92
C SER A 31 9.42 2.37 18.42
N GLU A 32 9.37 3.46 19.19
CA GLU A 32 9.07 3.42 20.62
C GLU A 32 7.57 3.51 20.89
N ALA A 33 7.14 2.90 21.99
CA ALA A 33 5.79 3.05 22.51
C ALA A 33 5.66 4.38 23.28
N GLY A 34 4.41 4.83 23.50
CA GLY A 34 4.19 6.04 24.29
C GLY A 34 2.85 6.71 24.00
N LYS A 35 2.81 8.03 24.14
CA LYS A 35 1.63 8.84 23.82
C LYS A 35 1.63 9.13 22.31
N LEU A 36 0.76 8.43 21.57
CA LEU A 36 0.74 8.44 20.12
C LEU A 36 -0.45 9.20 19.55
N VAL A 37 -0.21 9.92 18.47
CA VAL A 37 -1.20 10.40 17.52
C VAL A 37 -1.49 9.29 16.53
N LEU A 38 -2.74 8.95 16.36
CA LEU A 38 -3.20 7.83 15.54
C LEU A 38 -3.70 8.33 14.19
N CYS A 39 -3.28 7.71 13.10
CA CYS A 39 -3.85 8.00 11.79
C CYS A 39 -5.27 7.42 11.69
N ASP A 40 -6.22 8.19 11.19
CA ASP A 40 -7.64 7.77 11.07
C ASP A 40 -7.92 6.86 9.87
N GLN A 41 -6.95 6.63 8.99
CA GLN A 41 -7.17 5.85 7.77
C GLN A 41 -6.27 4.60 7.65
N CYS A 42 -5.12 4.58 8.32
CA CYS A 42 -4.19 3.45 8.27
C CYS A 42 -3.64 3.12 9.67
N PRO A 43 -2.99 1.97 9.86
CA PRO A 43 -2.47 1.57 11.17
C PRO A 43 -1.37 2.45 11.77
N ALA A 44 -0.83 3.42 11.04
CA ALA A 44 0.29 4.25 11.49
C ALA A 44 -0.03 5.07 12.74
N SER A 45 0.96 5.17 13.64
CA SER A 45 0.92 5.94 14.89
C SER A 45 2.24 6.68 15.07
N PHE A 46 2.21 7.86 15.69
CA PHE A 46 3.37 8.74 15.78
C PHE A 46 3.40 9.49 17.08
N HIS A 47 4.58 9.79 17.62
CA HIS A 47 4.72 10.81 18.65
C HIS A 47 4.57 12.21 18.05
N ILE A 48 4.02 13.15 18.82
CA ILE A 48 3.88 14.55 18.43
C ILE A 48 5.26 15.15 18.12
N GLU A 49 6.24 14.84 18.93
CA GLU A 49 7.63 15.29 18.82
C GLU A 49 8.28 14.74 17.54
N CYS A 50 8.01 13.49 17.19
CA CYS A 50 8.50 12.88 15.95
C CYS A 50 7.87 13.52 14.71
N LEU A 51 6.62 13.96 14.80
CA LEU A 51 5.93 14.71 13.76
C LEU A 51 6.36 16.20 13.71
N LYS A 52 7.14 16.66 14.71
CA LYS A 52 7.52 18.07 14.88
C LYS A 52 6.32 19.01 14.96
N LEU A 53 5.25 18.57 15.62
CA LEU A 53 4.05 19.35 15.85
C LEU A 53 4.09 20.00 17.23
N ASP A 54 3.70 21.26 17.32
CA ASP A 54 3.61 21.99 18.61
C ASP A 54 2.43 21.57 19.46
N LYS A 55 1.37 21.06 18.81
CA LYS A 55 0.12 20.63 19.45
C LYS A 55 -0.39 19.34 18.83
N PRO A 56 -1.10 18.49 19.61
CA PRO A 56 -1.80 17.37 19.02
C PRO A 56 -2.79 17.87 17.95
N PRO A 57 -2.94 17.15 16.84
CA PRO A 57 -3.95 17.44 15.84
C PRO A 57 -5.35 17.41 16.49
N GLY A 58 -6.31 18.10 15.87
CA GLY A 58 -7.68 18.18 16.35
C GLY A 58 -8.42 16.82 16.25
N ASP A 59 -9.63 16.86 15.70
CA ASP A 59 -10.53 15.70 15.72
C ASP A 59 -10.05 14.54 14.84
N LYS A 60 -9.32 14.81 13.74
CA LYS A 60 -8.83 13.79 12.80
C LYS A 60 -7.39 14.08 12.38
N TYR A 61 -6.63 13.01 12.24
CA TYR A 61 -5.26 13.06 11.73
C TYR A 61 -5.06 12.02 10.62
N TYR A 62 -4.51 12.45 9.50
CA TYR A 62 -4.08 11.59 8.42
C TYR A 62 -2.57 11.71 8.26
N CYS A 63 -1.86 10.59 8.17
CA CYS A 63 -0.42 10.61 7.89
C CYS A 63 -0.18 10.95 6.41
N ASP A 64 1.04 11.38 6.06
CA ASP A 64 1.42 11.79 4.71
C ASP A 64 1.05 10.76 3.62
N ASN A 65 1.22 9.47 3.91
CA ASN A 65 0.83 8.41 3.00
C ASN A 65 -0.69 8.36 2.76
N CYS A 66 -1.49 8.70 3.76
CA CYS A 66 -2.94 8.74 3.62
C CYS A 66 -3.43 10.04 2.98
N GLU A 67 -2.82 11.17 3.30
CA GLU A 67 -3.11 12.45 2.64
C GLU A 67 -2.77 12.42 1.16
N THR A 68 -1.65 11.81 0.78
CA THR A 68 -1.25 11.63 -0.62
C THR A 68 -1.98 10.49 -1.32
N GLY A 69 -2.82 9.73 -0.62
CA GLY A 69 -3.57 8.61 -1.17
C GLY A 69 -2.71 7.40 -1.57
N ARG A 70 -1.52 7.26 -0.99
CA ARG A 70 -0.64 6.14 -1.30
C ARG A 70 -1.26 4.80 -0.90
N MET A 71 -1.43 3.93 -1.88
CA MET A 71 -1.83 2.53 -1.71
C MET A 71 -0.62 1.61 -1.87
N PRO A 72 -0.62 0.42 -1.24
CA PRO A 72 0.37 -0.60 -1.55
C PRO A 72 0.34 -0.97 -3.04
N LEU A 73 1.51 -1.21 -3.61
CA LEU A 73 1.66 -1.59 -5.02
C LEU A 73 1.54 -3.11 -5.19
N TYR A 74 1.19 -3.56 -6.39
CA TYR A 74 1.23 -4.99 -6.72
C TYR A 74 2.64 -5.56 -6.57
N GLY A 75 2.76 -6.70 -5.89
CA GLY A 75 4.03 -7.31 -5.53
C GLY A 75 4.67 -6.79 -4.24
N GLU A 76 4.21 -5.65 -3.72
CA GLU A 76 4.73 -5.08 -2.47
C GLU A 76 4.33 -5.94 -1.27
N VAL A 77 5.25 -6.08 -0.32
CA VAL A 77 5.00 -6.81 0.92
C VAL A 77 4.43 -5.86 1.97
N ILE A 78 3.47 -6.35 2.71
CA ILE A 78 2.77 -5.60 3.76
C ILE A 78 2.64 -6.45 5.03
N TRP A 79 2.44 -5.78 6.15
CA TRP A 79 1.89 -6.37 7.35
C TRP A 79 0.38 -6.26 7.32
N ALA A 80 -0.32 -7.38 7.45
CA ALA A 80 -1.77 -7.46 7.41
C ALA A 80 -2.36 -7.98 8.71
N LYS A 81 -3.51 -7.44 9.12
CA LYS A 81 -4.21 -7.79 10.36
C LYS A 81 -5.55 -8.42 10.06
N LEU A 82 -5.67 -9.72 10.28
CA LEU A 82 -6.93 -10.45 10.14
C LEU A 82 -7.58 -10.67 11.51
N GLY A 83 -8.73 -10.06 11.74
CA GLY A 83 -9.50 -10.21 12.98
C GLY A 83 -8.66 -9.95 14.23
N VAL A 84 -8.64 -10.91 15.15
CA VAL A 84 -7.90 -10.88 16.41
C VAL A 84 -6.50 -11.46 16.32
N TYR A 85 -6.16 -12.03 15.16
CA TYR A 85 -4.84 -12.61 14.93
C TYR A 85 -3.76 -11.52 14.97
N ARG A 86 -2.49 -11.93 15.13
CA ARG A 86 -1.35 -11.01 15.08
C ARG A 86 -1.17 -10.41 13.69
N TRP A 87 -0.34 -9.39 13.57
CA TRP A 87 0.15 -8.92 12.29
C TRP A 87 0.90 -10.06 11.58
N TRP A 88 0.59 -10.27 10.33
CA TRP A 88 1.16 -11.32 9.52
C TRP A 88 1.67 -10.76 8.20
N PRO A 89 2.86 -11.16 7.73
CA PRO A 89 3.36 -10.67 6.45
C PRO A 89 2.55 -11.23 5.29
N ALA A 90 2.28 -10.39 4.30
CA ALA A 90 1.51 -10.76 3.12
C ALA A 90 2.00 -10.00 1.89
N ARG A 91 1.82 -10.56 0.71
CA ARG A 91 2.14 -9.94 -0.58
C ARG A 91 0.86 -9.43 -1.24
N VAL A 92 0.91 -8.22 -1.78
CA VAL A 92 -0.18 -7.66 -2.58
C VAL A 92 -0.14 -8.29 -3.97
N LEU A 93 -1.27 -8.88 -4.39
CA LEU A 93 -1.34 -9.60 -5.66
C LEU A 93 -1.72 -8.70 -6.82
N HIS A 94 -1.12 -8.96 -7.98
CA HIS A 94 -1.65 -8.44 -9.23
C HIS A 94 -2.98 -9.17 -9.57
N PRO A 95 -3.97 -8.53 -10.18
CA PRO A 95 -5.25 -9.17 -10.51
C PRO A 95 -5.12 -10.49 -11.30
N SER A 96 -4.09 -10.62 -12.14
CA SER A 96 -3.83 -11.86 -12.89
C SER A 96 -3.31 -13.04 -12.04
N GLU A 97 -2.90 -12.78 -10.80
CA GLU A 97 -2.39 -13.80 -9.87
C GLU A 97 -3.46 -14.26 -8.89
N VAL A 98 -4.63 -13.61 -8.89
CA VAL A 98 -5.73 -13.93 -7.95
C VAL A 98 -6.40 -15.24 -8.38
N PRO A 99 -6.49 -16.25 -7.48
CA PRO A 99 -7.21 -17.46 -7.78
C PRO A 99 -8.70 -17.18 -8.04
N ALA A 100 -9.30 -17.89 -9.01
CA ALA A 100 -10.69 -17.64 -9.45
C ALA A 100 -11.72 -17.77 -8.31
N ASN A 101 -11.48 -18.63 -7.33
CA ASN A 101 -12.34 -18.77 -6.14
C ASN A 101 -12.27 -17.55 -5.21
N ILE A 102 -11.18 -16.79 -5.23
CA ILE A 102 -10.99 -15.55 -4.44
C ILE A 102 -11.51 -14.35 -5.21
N GLU A 103 -11.27 -14.30 -6.54
CA GLU A 103 -11.77 -13.24 -7.41
C GLU A 103 -13.30 -13.07 -7.32
N ASN A 104 -14.02 -14.18 -7.20
CA ASN A 104 -15.48 -14.20 -7.09
C ASN A 104 -16.02 -13.88 -5.69
N LEU A 105 -15.16 -13.70 -4.68
CA LEU A 105 -15.61 -13.32 -3.34
C LEU A 105 -16.07 -11.85 -3.31
N PRO A 106 -17.16 -11.54 -2.58
CA PRO A 106 -17.58 -10.17 -2.39
C PRO A 106 -16.48 -9.35 -1.71
N HIS A 107 -16.15 -8.20 -2.29
CA HIS A 107 -15.20 -7.24 -1.74
C HIS A 107 -15.69 -5.81 -1.99
N ASP A 108 -15.26 -4.88 -1.14
CA ASP A 108 -15.65 -3.48 -1.23
C ASP A 108 -14.66 -2.69 -2.11
N VAL A 109 -15.10 -1.53 -2.62
CA VAL A 109 -14.23 -0.62 -3.37
C VAL A 109 -13.10 -0.14 -2.49
N GLY A 110 -11.86 -0.25 -2.98
CA GLY A 110 -10.64 0.09 -2.23
C GLY A 110 -10.01 -1.08 -1.48
N GLU A 111 -10.66 -2.26 -1.49
CA GLU A 111 -10.00 -3.49 -1.07
C GLU A 111 -9.13 -4.04 -2.21
N PHE A 112 -8.04 -4.68 -1.84
CA PHE A 112 -7.09 -5.28 -2.75
C PHE A 112 -6.73 -6.70 -2.32
N PRO A 113 -6.42 -7.60 -3.26
CA PRO A 113 -6.14 -8.99 -2.96
C PRO A 113 -4.74 -9.16 -2.41
N ILE A 114 -4.61 -9.95 -1.36
CA ILE A 114 -3.34 -10.32 -0.75
C ILE A 114 -3.21 -11.83 -0.58
N GLN A 115 -1.95 -12.28 -0.52
CA GLN A 115 -1.55 -13.64 -0.16
C GLN A 115 -0.72 -13.58 1.11
N PHE A 116 -1.13 -14.29 2.15
CA PHE A 116 -0.34 -14.43 3.37
C PHE A 116 0.89 -15.30 3.13
N CYS A 117 2.06 -14.80 3.48
CA CYS A 117 3.31 -15.53 3.39
C CYS A 117 3.34 -16.71 4.37
N GLY A 118 3.86 -17.84 3.95
CA GLY A 118 4.02 -19.06 4.76
C GLY A 118 2.77 -19.89 4.97
N SER A 119 1.55 -19.34 4.81
CA SER A 119 0.27 -20.07 4.88
C SER A 119 -0.41 -20.23 3.53
N ASN A 120 -0.07 -19.40 2.55
CA ASN A 120 -0.67 -19.36 1.22
C ASN A 120 -2.20 -19.15 1.22
N GLU A 121 -2.72 -18.48 2.22
CA GLU A 121 -4.12 -18.05 2.28
C GLU A 121 -4.31 -16.73 1.57
N TYR A 122 -5.47 -16.53 0.95
CA TYR A 122 -5.79 -15.37 0.13
C TYR A 122 -7.02 -14.67 0.68
N ILE A 123 -6.98 -13.33 0.78
CA ILE A 123 -8.13 -12.53 1.15
C ILE A 123 -8.13 -11.16 0.44
N TRP A 124 -9.27 -10.49 0.46
CA TRP A 124 -9.38 -9.06 0.16
C TRP A 124 -9.11 -8.25 1.42
N MET A 125 -8.21 -7.27 1.33
CA MET A 125 -7.73 -6.47 2.46
C MET A 125 -7.99 -4.99 2.22
N ASN A 126 -8.38 -4.27 3.27
CA ASN A 126 -8.50 -2.82 3.22
C ASN A 126 -7.29 -2.10 3.83
N ARG A 127 -7.14 -0.81 3.49
CA ARG A 127 -6.02 0.03 3.92
C ARG A 127 -5.93 0.19 5.45
N GLY A 128 -7.06 0.17 6.15
CA GLY A 128 -7.11 0.32 7.62
C GLY A 128 -6.55 -0.86 8.41
N ARG A 129 -6.20 -1.95 7.74
CA ARG A 129 -5.69 -3.18 8.35
C ARG A 129 -4.35 -3.64 7.81
N CYS A 130 -3.62 -2.77 7.14
CA CYS A 130 -2.29 -3.10 6.63
C CYS A 130 -1.36 -1.89 6.67
N PHE A 131 -0.07 -2.15 6.76
CA PHE A 131 1.00 -1.17 6.56
C PHE A 131 2.15 -1.83 5.79
N LEU A 132 3.01 -1.01 5.19
CA LEU A 132 4.13 -1.50 4.40
C LEU A 132 5.12 -2.26 5.26
N TYR A 133 5.69 -3.30 4.70
CA TYR A 133 6.72 -4.10 5.33
C TYR A 133 8.07 -3.36 5.24
N GLU A 134 8.78 -3.34 6.37
CA GLU A 134 10.18 -2.92 6.45
C GLU A 134 10.98 -3.99 7.19
N GLU A 135 12.26 -4.13 6.85
CA GLU A 135 13.15 -5.05 7.57
C GLU A 135 13.25 -4.64 9.05
N GLY A 136 13.18 -5.63 9.96
CA GLY A 136 13.19 -5.40 11.40
C GLY A 136 11.82 -5.15 12.05
N ASP A 137 10.75 -4.93 11.29
CA ASP A 137 9.40 -4.73 11.87
C ASP A 137 8.91 -5.91 12.68
N SER A 138 9.36 -7.14 12.36
CA SER A 138 9.00 -8.35 13.09
C SER A 138 9.39 -8.30 14.57
N GLU A 139 10.40 -7.52 14.92
CA GLU A 139 10.86 -7.32 16.32
C GLU A 139 9.91 -6.43 17.10
N LYS A 140 9.27 -5.47 16.43
CA LYS A 140 8.30 -4.52 17.01
C LYS A 140 6.93 -5.16 17.22
N ILE A 141 6.62 -6.19 16.42
CA ILE A 141 5.32 -6.86 16.46
C ILE A 141 5.31 -7.89 17.60
N PRO A 142 4.30 -7.84 18.50
CA PRO A 142 4.22 -8.80 19.62
C PRO A 142 4.31 -10.24 19.10
N GLY A 143 5.25 -10.99 19.67
CA GLY A 143 5.52 -12.38 19.32
C GLY A 143 4.29 -13.31 19.47
N LEU A 144 4.33 -14.47 18.80
CA LEU A 144 3.40 -15.56 19.11
C LEU A 144 3.71 -16.09 20.51
N LYS A 145 2.65 -16.49 21.23
CA LYS A 145 2.86 -17.30 22.43
C LYS A 145 3.59 -18.58 22.02
N SER A 146 4.68 -18.90 22.72
CA SER A 146 5.44 -20.13 22.52
C SER A 146 4.52 -21.34 22.52
N GLY A 147 4.70 -22.27 21.57
CA GLY A 147 3.91 -23.47 21.45
C GLY A 147 2.61 -23.36 20.65
N SER A 148 2.34 -22.21 19.98
CA SER A 148 1.23 -22.13 19.04
C SER A 148 1.57 -22.94 17.77
N GLY A 149 0.63 -23.75 17.25
CA GLY A 149 0.80 -24.51 16.00
C GLY A 149 1.11 -23.64 14.77
N LEU A 150 0.94 -22.33 14.88
CA LEU A 150 1.19 -21.36 13.82
C LEU A 150 2.63 -20.84 13.79
N GLU A 151 3.47 -21.15 14.79
CA GLU A 151 4.82 -20.62 14.88
C GLU A 151 5.70 -20.98 13.67
N GLY A 152 5.61 -22.22 13.21
CA GLY A 152 6.34 -22.69 12.04
C GLY A 152 5.90 -21.99 10.74
N ALA A 153 4.60 -21.81 10.55
CA ALA A 153 4.06 -21.07 9.40
C ALA A 153 4.47 -19.59 9.44
N TYR A 154 4.48 -18.99 10.62
CA TYR A 154 4.90 -17.60 10.78
C TYR A 154 6.39 -17.41 10.46
N LYS A 155 7.28 -18.29 10.95
CA LYS A 155 8.71 -18.23 10.63
C LYS A 155 8.96 -18.38 9.12
N ARG A 156 8.27 -19.32 8.47
CA ARG A 156 8.33 -19.43 7.00
C ARG A 156 7.82 -18.16 6.33
N GLY A 157 6.72 -17.61 6.83
CA GLY A 157 6.14 -16.36 6.31
C GLY A 157 7.09 -15.17 6.40
N LEU A 158 7.87 -15.06 7.48
CA LEU A 158 8.90 -14.02 7.61
C LEU A 158 10.02 -14.20 6.59
N SER A 159 10.50 -15.44 6.36
CA SER A 159 11.52 -15.72 5.35
C SER A 159 11.03 -15.40 3.93
N GLU A 160 9.84 -15.87 3.57
CA GLU A 160 9.21 -15.56 2.28
C GLU A 160 8.99 -14.05 2.08
N ALA A 161 8.54 -13.36 3.12
CA ALA A 161 8.32 -11.92 3.06
C ALA A 161 9.61 -11.15 2.78
N ALA A 162 10.72 -11.53 3.43
CA ALA A 162 12.02 -10.93 3.19
C ALA A 162 12.48 -11.15 1.74
N GLU A 163 12.33 -12.36 1.20
CA GLU A 163 12.67 -12.69 -0.19
C GLU A 163 11.83 -11.88 -1.19
N PHE A 164 10.51 -11.83 -0.98
CA PHE A 164 9.61 -11.02 -1.83
C PHE A 164 9.93 -9.53 -1.76
N HIS A 165 10.22 -9.03 -0.56
CA HIS A 165 10.58 -7.62 -0.37
C HIS A 165 11.87 -7.26 -1.11
N GLN A 166 12.92 -8.06 -0.96
CA GLN A 166 14.19 -7.85 -1.66
C GLN A 166 14.00 -7.88 -3.18
N LYS A 167 13.24 -8.86 -3.69
CA LYS A 167 12.93 -8.95 -5.13
C LYS A 167 12.16 -7.71 -5.61
N PHE A 168 11.12 -7.31 -4.88
CA PHE A 168 10.33 -6.13 -5.22
C PHE A 168 11.17 -4.85 -5.25
N MET A 169 12.05 -4.66 -4.25
CA MET A 169 12.94 -3.50 -4.18
C MET A 169 13.97 -3.47 -5.32
N ALA A 170 14.52 -4.61 -5.70
CA ALA A 170 15.40 -4.73 -6.85
C ALA A 170 14.70 -4.35 -8.15
N GLU A 171 13.53 -4.93 -8.43
CA GLU A 171 12.73 -4.61 -9.62
C GLU A 171 12.29 -3.14 -9.66
N LYS A 172 11.97 -2.56 -8.51
CA LYS A 172 11.61 -1.15 -8.38
C LYS A 172 12.79 -0.25 -8.74
N SER A 173 13.97 -0.53 -8.19
CA SER A 173 15.22 0.20 -8.48
C SER A 173 15.58 0.15 -9.95
N GLU A 174 15.47 -1.02 -10.60
CA GLU A 174 15.70 -1.18 -12.04
C GLU A 174 14.74 -0.33 -12.87
N ARG A 175 13.46 -0.32 -12.53
CA ARG A 175 12.44 0.51 -13.22
C ARG A 175 12.73 2.00 -13.06
N GLU A 176 13.07 2.45 -11.85
CA GLU A 176 13.41 3.85 -11.57
C GLU A 176 14.64 4.29 -12.37
N THR A 177 15.67 3.45 -12.41
CA THR A 177 16.89 3.70 -13.20
C THR A 177 16.58 3.79 -14.70
N ALA A 178 15.77 2.86 -15.22
CA ALA A 178 15.37 2.86 -16.61
C ALA A 178 14.51 4.10 -16.97
N MET A 179 13.64 4.53 -16.08
CA MET A 179 12.84 5.76 -16.25
C MET A 179 13.71 7.01 -16.25
N ALA A 180 14.68 7.10 -15.33
CA ALA A 180 15.62 8.22 -15.27
C ALA A 180 16.47 8.31 -16.56
N ALA A 181 16.95 7.18 -17.07
CA ALA A 181 17.71 7.11 -18.33
C ALA A 181 16.86 7.59 -19.53
N LYS A 182 15.58 7.18 -19.60
CA LYS A 182 14.64 7.64 -20.65
C LYS A 182 14.36 9.14 -20.53
N ALA A 183 14.17 9.67 -19.34
CA ALA A 183 13.95 11.10 -19.11
C ALA A 183 15.17 11.92 -19.57
N HIS A 184 16.38 11.46 -19.30
CA HIS A 184 17.61 12.11 -19.74
C HIS A 184 17.73 12.14 -21.27
N LEU A 185 17.41 11.03 -21.94
CA LEU A 185 17.39 10.96 -23.40
C LEU A 185 16.36 11.90 -24.04
N CYS A 186 15.19 12.05 -23.41
CA CYS A 186 14.15 12.96 -23.88
C CYS A 186 14.55 14.43 -23.71
N SER A 187 15.25 14.78 -22.63
CA SER A 187 15.71 16.16 -22.38
C SER A 187 16.85 16.60 -23.30
N THR A 188 17.63 15.68 -23.85
CA THR A 188 18.73 15.93 -24.78
C THR A 188 18.30 15.91 -26.24
N ALA A 189 17.09 15.45 -26.56
CA ALA A 189 16.55 15.47 -27.92
C ALA A 189 16.22 16.91 -28.33
N LYS A 190 16.89 17.43 -29.36
CA LYS A 190 16.56 18.73 -29.99
C LYS A 190 15.11 18.73 -30.42
N PRO A 191 14.31 19.76 -30.12
CA PRO A 191 12.95 19.85 -30.61
C PRO A 191 12.96 19.81 -32.16
N PRO A 192 12.01 19.12 -32.79
CA PRO A 192 11.93 19.08 -34.26
C PRO A 192 11.79 20.52 -34.77
N SER A 193 12.64 20.90 -35.71
CA SER A 193 12.58 22.21 -36.36
C SER A 193 11.28 22.28 -37.16
N PHE A 194 10.33 23.08 -36.72
CA PHE A 194 9.13 23.41 -37.45
C PHE A 194 9.53 24.23 -38.68
N THR A 195 9.61 23.58 -39.82
CA THR A 195 9.65 24.27 -41.13
C THR A 195 8.32 24.97 -41.34
N LYS A 196 8.35 26.32 -41.35
CA LYS A 196 7.18 27.13 -41.68
C LYS A 196 6.75 26.75 -43.12
N ILE A 197 5.62 26.06 -43.24
CA ILE A 197 4.93 25.87 -44.50
C ILE A 197 4.40 27.25 -44.89
N LYS A 198 5.01 27.88 -45.92
CA LYS A 198 4.48 29.09 -46.55
C LYS A 198 3.13 28.74 -47.19
N SER A 199 2.05 29.24 -46.66
CA SER A 199 0.74 29.13 -47.29
C SER A 199 0.69 30.14 -48.44
N ASN A 200 0.94 29.65 -49.66
CA ASN A 200 0.55 30.37 -50.90
C ASN A 200 -0.94 30.09 -51.14
N ARG A 201 -1.82 30.92 -50.61
CA ARG A 201 -3.18 31.11 -51.17
C ARG A 201 -3.17 32.36 -51.99
N PRO A 202 -3.45 32.31 -53.30
CA PRO A 202 -3.76 33.54 -54.06
C PRO A 202 -5.14 34.03 -53.64
N PHE A 203 -5.21 35.34 -53.35
CA PHE A 203 -6.49 36.05 -53.29
C PHE A 203 -7.03 36.08 -54.73
N ALA A 204 -8.25 35.61 -54.93
CA ALA A 204 -9.05 35.87 -56.14
C ALA A 204 -9.97 37.03 -55.81
N ASP A 205 -9.93 38.03 -56.71
CA ASP A 205 -10.85 39.18 -56.79
C ASP A 205 -12.31 38.75 -57.03
#